data_a8c72d005b4c309dc4efafd5f2572e87
#
_entry.id   a8c72d005b4c309dc4efafd5f2572e87
#
_cell.length_a   1.000
_cell.length_b   1.000
_cell.length_c   1.000
_cell.angle_alpha   90.00
_cell.angle_beta   90.00
_cell.angle_gamma   90.00
#
_symmetry.space_group_name_H-M   'P 1'
#
loop_
_entity.id
_entity.type
_entity.pdbx_description
1 polymer ?
#
loop_
_entity_poly.entity_id
_entity_poly.type
_entity_poly.pdbx_seq_one_letter_code
_entity_poly.pdbx_strand_id
1 'polypeptide(L)'
;GKPFFAYITTNAPHGPFIAPPSNTKRFTDLGFSAKTAGFYGMIENIDENMGRLMQKIDDWKLSENTILIFMSDNGMTGGGSGHGKVGTSVNGNPMEAYNANMKGQKGSPDEGGVRVPFFFRWSGKLKGNREIIRIAAHIDLLPTLADIAGIEKLPNGQVGGRSLVPLLKNPKAKWKDRHLFTQGARWKTGSDPTEHMWKSFAVRNQRYRLVGGNLYDMQTDPGQKIDIAKNKPELVKSMRKAYEKFWKEARPLMVNEEAPMSPTRPYHVLHAKQIENGGISNWEAPQL
;
A
#
# COMPACT_ATOMS: atom_id res chain seq x y z
N GLY A 1 16.32 26.15 11.49
CA GLY A 1 15.74 25.71 10.21
C GLY A 1 14.23 25.53 10.34
N LYS A 2 13.51 25.59 9.23
CA LYS A 2 12.06 25.35 9.23
C LYS A 2 11.81 23.85 9.09
N PRO A 3 10.77 23.29 9.75
CA PRO A 3 10.33 21.91 9.51
C PRO A 3 9.94 21.73 8.03
N PHE A 4 10.14 20.53 7.51
CA PHE A 4 9.69 20.17 6.17
C PHE A 4 8.83 18.90 6.21
N PHE A 5 8.02 18.74 5.19
CA PHE A 5 7.30 17.52 4.88
C PHE A 5 7.56 17.19 3.40
N ALA A 6 8.08 16.01 3.13
CA ALA A 6 8.31 15.52 1.78
C ALA A 6 7.51 14.24 1.55
N TYR A 7 6.74 14.21 0.46
CA TYR A 7 6.01 13.02 0.01
C TYR A 7 6.56 12.63 -1.37
N ILE A 8 7.34 11.54 -1.39
CA ILE A 8 8.07 11.10 -2.57
C ILE A 8 7.36 9.87 -3.12
N THR A 9 6.67 10.03 -4.25
CA THR A 9 5.97 8.95 -4.94
C THR A 9 6.81 8.46 -6.12
N THR A 10 7.17 7.17 -6.09
CA THR A 10 7.86 6.54 -7.21
C THR A 10 6.86 5.89 -8.16
N ASN A 11 7.16 5.88 -9.47
CA ASN A 11 6.39 5.06 -10.41
C ASN A 11 6.72 3.57 -10.25
N ALA A 12 7.96 3.26 -9.90
CA ALA A 12 8.40 1.90 -9.63
C ALA A 12 7.73 1.34 -8.34
N PRO A 13 7.39 0.05 -8.29
CA PRO A 13 7.59 -0.97 -9.32
C PRO A 13 6.37 -1.19 -10.23
N HIS A 14 5.64 -0.14 -10.61
CA HIS A 14 4.52 -0.21 -11.56
C HIS A 14 5.04 -0.40 -13.00
N GLY A 15 4.28 -1.12 -13.83
CA GLY A 15 4.62 -1.26 -15.25
C GLY A 15 4.65 0.08 -16.02
N PRO A 16 5.48 0.20 -17.07
CA PRO A 16 6.33 -0.84 -17.67
C PRO A 16 7.50 -1.20 -16.76
N PHE A 17 7.84 -2.50 -16.72
CA PHE A 17 8.89 -3.01 -15.82
C PHE A 17 10.27 -2.80 -16.43
N ILE A 18 10.82 -1.63 -16.22
CA ILE A 18 12.12 -1.21 -16.76
C ILE A 18 13.02 -0.83 -15.60
N ALA A 19 14.18 -1.45 -15.51
CA ALA A 19 15.22 -1.14 -14.55
C ALA A 19 16.60 -1.21 -15.21
N PRO A 20 17.61 -0.55 -14.64
CA PRO A 20 18.98 -0.63 -15.15
C PRO A 20 19.46 -2.09 -15.28
N PRO A 21 20.33 -2.41 -16.27
CA PRO A 21 20.91 -3.74 -16.41
C PRO A 21 21.62 -4.23 -15.13
N SER A 22 22.23 -3.34 -14.37
CA SER A 22 22.85 -3.65 -13.08
C SER A 22 21.87 -4.27 -12.08
N ASN A 23 20.61 -3.83 -12.10
CA ASN A 23 19.57 -4.31 -11.20
C ASN A 23 18.79 -5.52 -11.78
N THR A 24 18.84 -5.75 -13.09
CA THR A 24 18.09 -6.86 -13.71
C THR A 24 18.93 -8.11 -13.93
N LYS A 25 20.24 -7.95 -14.14
CA LYS A 25 21.16 -9.03 -14.55
C LYS A 25 21.09 -10.25 -13.63
N ARG A 26 21.15 -10.06 -12.32
CA ARG A 26 21.13 -11.20 -11.38
C ARG A 26 19.84 -12.02 -11.48
N PHE A 27 18.74 -11.40 -11.84
CA PHE A 27 17.45 -12.10 -12.00
C PHE A 27 17.36 -12.83 -13.34
N THR A 28 17.90 -12.25 -14.41
CA THR A 28 18.00 -12.95 -15.71
C THR A 28 18.97 -14.12 -15.64
N ASP A 29 20.09 -14.00 -14.91
CA ASP A 29 21.04 -15.10 -14.68
C ASP A 29 20.39 -16.26 -13.88
N LEU A 30 19.42 -15.97 -13.02
CA LEU A 30 18.59 -16.94 -12.32
C LEU A 30 17.47 -17.54 -13.21
N GLY A 31 17.36 -17.10 -14.47
CA GLY A 31 16.40 -17.60 -15.45
C GLY A 31 15.02 -16.98 -15.38
N PHE A 32 14.85 -15.83 -14.69
CA PHE A 32 13.60 -15.11 -14.77
C PHE A 32 13.39 -14.51 -16.15
N SER A 33 12.13 -14.41 -16.58
CA SER A 33 11.80 -13.67 -17.80
C SER A 33 12.24 -12.21 -17.69
N ALA A 34 12.53 -11.56 -18.81
CA ALA A 34 12.90 -10.15 -18.84
C ALA A 34 11.89 -9.25 -18.10
N LYS A 35 10.60 -9.57 -18.18
CA LYS A 35 9.52 -8.86 -17.51
C LYS A 35 9.60 -9.01 -15.98
N THR A 36 9.81 -10.22 -15.49
CA THR A 36 9.94 -10.50 -14.06
C THR A 36 11.24 -9.94 -13.50
N ALA A 37 12.34 -10.10 -14.25
CA ALA A 37 13.64 -9.50 -13.90
C ALA A 37 13.55 -7.97 -13.84
N GLY A 38 12.80 -7.35 -14.76
CA GLY A 38 12.51 -5.92 -14.72
C GLY A 38 11.76 -5.51 -13.45
N PHE A 39 10.72 -6.26 -13.07
CA PHE A 39 9.95 -6.00 -11.84
C PHE A 39 10.84 -6.08 -10.58
N TYR A 40 11.60 -7.16 -10.42
CA TYR A 40 12.51 -7.29 -9.28
C TYR A 40 13.66 -6.30 -9.32
N GLY A 41 14.18 -6.00 -10.51
CA GLY A 41 15.20 -4.97 -10.69
C GLY A 41 14.72 -3.57 -10.29
N MET A 42 13.43 -3.24 -10.54
CA MET A 42 12.84 -2.00 -10.05
C MET A 42 12.77 -1.97 -8.52
N ILE A 43 12.44 -3.09 -7.87
CA ILE A 43 12.41 -3.18 -6.40
C ILE A 43 13.81 -2.99 -5.83
N GLU A 44 14.82 -3.64 -6.42
CA GLU A 44 16.22 -3.46 -6.03
C GLU A 44 16.68 -2.02 -6.20
N ASN A 45 16.33 -1.38 -7.31
CA ASN A 45 16.65 0.03 -7.55
C ASN A 45 15.96 0.97 -6.55
N ILE A 46 14.73 0.67 -6.11
CA ILE A 46 14.07 1.40 -5.01
C ILE A 46 14.89 1.26 -3.73
N ASP A 47 15.33 0.05 -3.39
CA ASP A 47 16.10 -0.21 -2.18
C ASP A 47 17.43 0.54 -2.16
N GLU A 48 18.16 0.53 -3.28
CA GLU A 48 19.40 1.31 -3.46
C GLU A 48 19.17 2.81 -3.25
N ASN A 49 18.11 3.36 -3.84
CA ASN A 49 17.78 4.78 -3.69
C ASN A 49 17.31 5.11 -2.27
N MET A 50 16.62 4.20 -1.58
CA MET A 50 16.32 4.36 -0.16
C MET A 50 17.60 4.39 0.68
N GLY A 51 18.57 3.52 0.39
CA GLY A 51 19.90 3.55 1.03
C GLY A 51 20.60 4.90 0.82
N ARG A 52 20.61 5.40 -0.42
CA ARG A 52 21.18 6.73 -0.73
C ARG A 52 20.47 7.88 0.01
N LEU A 53 19.14 7.85 0.08
CA LEU A 53 18.36 8.83 0.82
C LEU A 53 18.70 8.79 2.32
N MET A 54 18.75 7.60 2.90
CA MET A 54 19.10 7.41 4.30
C MET A 54 20.50 7.94 4.59
N GLN A 55 21.48 7.65 3.72
CA GLN A 55 22.85 8.18 3.86
C GLN A 55 22.87 9.71 3.79
N LYS A 56 22.12 10.32 2.88
CA LYS A 56 22.03 11.79 2.80
C LYS A 56 21.42 12.43 4.04
N ILE A 57 20.38 11.82 4.60
CA ILE A 57 19.78 12.27 5.86
C ILE A 57 20.80 12.20 7.01
N ASP A 58 21.64 11.17 7.03
CA ASP A 58 22.71 11.00 8.02
C ASP A 58 23.84 12.03 7.79
N ASP A 59 24.33 12.22 6.56
CA ASP A 59 25.35 13.19 6.18
C ASP A 59 24.95 14.64 6.57
N TRP A 60 23.67 14.97 6.40
CA TRP A 60 23.11 16.27 6.77
C TRP A 60 22.77 16.41 8.26
N LYS A 61 23.06 15.38 9.05
CA LYS A 61 22.77 15.33 10.51
C LYS A 61 21.29 15.54 10.84
N LEU A 62 20.40 15.08 9.99
CA LEU A 62 18.96 15.21 10.15
C LEU A 62 18.29 13.98 10.79
N SER A 63 19.01 12.86 10.92
CA SER A 63 18.45 11.57 11.29
C SER A 63 17.71 11.55 12.62
N GLU A 64 18.20 12.27 13.63
CA GLU A 64 17.59 12.29 14.96
C GLU A 64 16.26 13.07 14.98
N ASN A 65 16.11 14.03 14.06
CA ASN A 65 14.94 14.91 13.98
C ASN A 65 14.10 14.70 12.72
N THR A 66 14.29 13.59 12.03
CA THR A 66 13.53 13.24 10.82
C THR A 66 12.83 11.90 10.99
N ILE A 67 11.54 11.88 10.69
CA ILE A 67 10.77 10.66 10.55
C ILE A 67 10.87 10.22 9.09
N LEU A 68 11.36 9.00 8.87
CA LEU A 68 11.37 8.37 7.56
C LEU A 68 10.38 7.23 7.54
N ILE A 69 9.42 7.29 6.61
CA ILE A 69 8.40 6.27 6.42
C ILE A 69 8.56 5.68 5.02
N PHE A 70 8.67 4.36 4.95
CA PHE A 70 8.60 3.63 3.68
C PHE A 70 7.36 2.75 3.68
N MET A 71 6.57 2.83 2.60
CA MET A 71 5.37 2.02 2.43
C MET A 71 5.01 1.89 0.95
N SER A 72 4.13 0.93 0.64
CA SER A 72 3.49 0.81 -0.67
C SER A 72 2.00 1.16 -0.59
N ASP A 73 1.37 1.42 -1.73
CA ASP A 73 -0.05 1.77 -1.85
C ASP A 73 -0.97 0.54 -1.84
N ASN A 74 -0.50 -0.56 -2.43
CA ASN A 74 -1.25 -1.83 -2.55
C ASN A 74 -0.30 -3.03 -2.61
N GLY A 75 -0.89 -4.22 -2.53
CA GLY A 75 -0.16 -5.47 -2.66
C GLY A 75 0.50 -5.64 -4.03
N MET A 76 1.40 -6.61 -4.13
CA MET A 76 2.23 -6.81 -5.31
C MET A 76 1.46 -7.13 -6.58
N THR A 77 2.01 -6.72 -7.73
CA THR A 77 1.48 -7.08 -9.06
C THR A 77 2.02 -8.40 -9.57
N GLY A 78 3.04 -8.92 -8.95
CA GLY A 78 3.69 -10.15 -9.36
C GLY A 78 4.55 -10.04 -10.63
N GLY A 79 4.94 -8.83 -11.04
CA GLY A 79 5.70 -8.62 -12.28
C GLY A 79 4.88 -8.91 -13.54
N GLY A 80 3.57 -9.07 -13.40
CA GLY A 80 2.64 -9.40 -14.47
C GLY A 80 1.55 -8.37 -14.67
N SER A 81 0.62 -8.62 -15.56
CA SER A 81 -0.57 -7.82 -15.85
C SER A 81 -1.66 -7.92 -14.76
N GLY A 82 -1.30 -8.06 -13.50
CA GLY A 82 -2.25 -8.10 -12.38
C GLY A 82 -3.00 -9.41 -12.17
N HIS A 83 -2.94 -10.37 -13.08
CA HIS A 83 -3.72 -11.61 -13.03
C HIS A 83 -2.98 -12.85 -13.53
N GLY A 84 -1.66 -12.89 -13.50
CA GLY A 84 -0.91 -13.98 -14.10
C GLY A 84 0.15 -14.60 -13.22
N LYS A 85 0.43 -15.85 -13.48
CA LYS A 85 1.61 -16.57 -12.99
C LYS A 85 2.86 -15.78 -13.38
N VAL A 86 3.71 -15.52 -12.43
CA VAL A 86 4.92 -14.76 -12.62
C VAL A 86 6.03 -15.68 -13.05
N GLY A 87 6.54 -15.44 -14.24
CA GLY A 87 7.77 -15.96 -14.73
C GLY A 87 7.88 -17.48 -14.89
N THR A 88 8.65 -17.89 -15.87
CA THR A 88 9.19 -19.26 -15.96
C THR A 88 10.53 -19.30 -15.25
N SER A 89 10.72 -20.32 -14.42
CA SER A 89 12.00 -20.56 -13.75
C SER A 89 13.08 -21.04 -14.71
N VAL A 90 14.31 -21.00 -14.20
CA VAL A 90 15.43 -21.76 -14.70
C VAL A 90 15.05 -23.22 -14.72
N ASN A 91 14.73 -23.90 -15.66
CA ASN A 91 14.31 -25.31 -15.80
C ASN A 91 12.84 -25.53 -16.17
N GLY A 92 12.16 -24.52 -16.73
CA GLY A 92 10.79 -24.69 -17.26
C GLY A 92 9.67 -24.77 -16.22
N ASN A 93 9.98 -24.69 -14.93
CA ASN A 93 8.96 -24.61 -13.88
C ASN A 93 8.45 -23.18 -13.72
N PRO A 94 7.13 -22.95 -13.63
CA PRO A 94 6.62 -21.61 -13.35
C PRO A 94 7.07 -21.15 -11.96
N MET A 95 7.78 -20.02 -11.91
CA MET A 95 8.03 -19.33 -10.65
C MET A 95 6.91 -18.31 -10.42
N GLU A 96 6.23 -18.46 -9.31
CA GLU A 96 5.28 -17.48 -8.84
C GLU A 96 6.06 -16.32 -8.18
N ALA A 97 5.57 -15.09 -8.35
CA ALA A 97 6.13 -13.99 -7.60
C ALA A 97 5.93 -14.25 -6.11
N TYR A 98 6.98 -14.01 -5.36
CA TYR A 98 6.93 -14.19 -3.92
C TYR A 98 6.10 -13.09 -3.26
N ASN A 99 5.01 -13.46 -2.61
CA ASN A 99 4.16 -12.58 -1.81
C ASN A 99 3.92 -13.11 -0.40
N ALA A 100 4.90 -13.80 0.18
CA ALA A 100 4.81 -14.42 1.49
C ALA A 100 3.64 -15.42 1.63
N ASN A 101 3.31 -16.13 0.56
CA ASN A 101 2.20 -17.10 0.49
C ASN A 101 0.81 -16.50 0.83
N MET A 102 0.65 -15.20 0.75
CA MET A 102 -0.64 -14.54 0.94
C MET A 102 -1.54 -14.81 -0.27
N LYS A 103 -2.83 -14.99 -0.01
CA LYS A 103 -3.84 -15.11 -1.07
C LYS A 103 -4.04 -13.76 -1.76
N GLY A 104 -4.18 -13.80 -3.09
CA GLY A 104 -4.47 -12.62 -3.90
C GLY A 104 -3.23 -11.76 -4.18
N GLN A 105 -3.47 -10.70 -4.92
CA GLN A 105 -2.48 -9.71 -5.36
C GLN A 105 -3.19 -8.38 -5.61
N LYS A 106 -2.50 -7.35 -6.09
CA LYS A 106 -3.07 -6.03 -6.44
C LYS A 106 -4.45 -6.17 -7.10
N GLY A 107 -5.43 -5.44 -6.56
CA GLY A 107 -6.83 -5.47 -7.02
C GLY A 107 -7.70 -6.52 -6.34
N SER A 108 -7.13 -7.42 -5.54
CA SER A 108 -7.87 -8.35 -4.69
C SER A 108 -8.12 -7.74 -3.30
N PRO A 109 -9.29 -8.01 -2.66
CA PRO A 109 -9.53 -7.66 -1.27
C PRO A 109 -8.91 -8.66 -0.28
N ASP A 110 -8.22 -9.70 -0.77
CA ASP A 110 -7.47 -10.65 0.04
C ASP A 110 -6.18 -10.03 0.62
N GLU A 111 -5.53 -10.74 1.56
CA GLU A 111 -4.34 -10.24 2.26
C GLU A 111 -3.22 -9.80 1.30
N GLY A 112 -2.93 -10.62 0.26
CA GLY A 112 -1.88 -10.32 -0.73
C GLY A 112 -2.17 -9.12 -1.63
N GLY A 113 -3.43 -8.68 -1.71
CA GLY A 113 -3.81 -7.48 -2.46
C GLY A 113 -3.73 -6.19 -1.65
N VAL A 114 -3.75 -6.28 -0.31
CA VAL A 114 -3.89 -5.10 0.56
C VAL A 114 -2.79 -4.97 1.61
N ARG A 115 -2.11 -6.06 1.95
CA ARG A 115 -0.98 -6.00 2.88
C ARG A 115 0.25 -5.49 2.16
N VAL A 116 0.87 -4.47 2.73
CA VAL A 116 2.02 -3.77 2.17
C VAL A 116 3.18 -3.72 3.17
N PRO A 117 4.43 -3.57 2.72
CA PRO A 117 5.52 -3.20 3.60
C PRO A 117 5.21 -1.85 4.23
N PHE A 118 5.52 -1.72 5.53
CA PHE A 118 5.41 -0.47 6.26
C PHE A 118 6.54 -0.38 7.28
N PHE A 119 7.45 0.56 7.09
CA PHE A 119 8.58 0.81 7.96
C PHE A 119 8.53 2.26 8.46
N PHE A 120 8.79 2.43 9.76
CA PHE A 120 8.78 3.72 10.40
C PHE A 120 10.09 3.90 11.19
N ARG A 121 10.92 4.83 10.77
CA ARG A 121 12.20 5.16 11.41
C ARG A 121 12.15 6.55 12.01
N TRP A 122 12.59 6.67 13.26
CA TRP A 122 12.84 7.94 13.94
C TRP A 122 13.98 7.73 14.91
N SER A 123 15.21 7.91 14.44
CA SER A 123 16.43 7.48 15.12
C SER A 123 16.62 8.11 16.50
N GLY A 124 16.31 9.37 16.67
CA GLY A 124 16.43 10.07 17.97
C GLY A 124 15.35 9.72 19.01
N LYS A 125 14.28 8.98 18.63
CA LYS A 125 13.11 8.79 19.48
C LYS A 125 12.66 7.32 19.61
N LEU A 126 12.91 6.48 18.63
CA LEU A 126 12.44 5.12 18.62
C LEU A 126 13.62 4.13 18.57
N LYS A 127 13.55 3.09 19.38
CA LYS A 127 14.50 1.96 19.28
C LYS A 127 14.28 1.23 17.97
N GLY A 128 15.37 0.86 17.30
CA GLY A 128 15.33 -0.01 16.13
C GLY A 128 14.97 -1.47 16.42
N ASN A 129 14.90 -2.29 15.37
CA ASN A 129 14.68 -3.75 15.43
C ASN A 129 13.45 -4.14 16.25
N ARG A 130 12.34 -3.44 16.03
CA ARG A 130 11.06 -3.74 16.68
C ARG A 130 10.00 -4.07 15.64
N GLU A 131 9.20 -5.03 15.97
CA GLU A 131 8.01 -5.39 15.21
C GLU A 131 6.75 -5.04 16.01
N ILE A 132 5.75 -4.46 15.34
CA ILE A 132 4.45 -4.14 15.89
C ILE A 132 3.42 -4.98 15.14
N ILE A 133 2.93 -6.03 15.79
CA ILE A 133 2.01 -7.02 15.19
C ILE A 133 0.53 -6.57 15.19
N ARG A 134 0.25 -5.33 15.54
CA ARG A 134 -1.11 -4.77 15.54
C ARG A 134 -1.50 -4.31 14.14
N ILE A 135 -2.73 -4.61 13.74
CA ILE A 135 -3.22 -4.14 12.44
C ILE A 135 -3.23 -2.62 12.39
N ALA A 136 -2.67 -2.10 11.32
CA ALA A 136 -2.66 -0.69 10.95
C ALA A 136 -3.04 -0.54 9.48
N ALA A 137 -3.35 0.67 9.05
CA ALA A 137 -3.67 0.97 7.67
C ALA A 137 -3.23 2.39 7.30
N HIS A 138 -3.21 2.73 6.01
CA HIS A 138 -2.84 4.05 5.49
C HIS A 138 -3.61 5.18 6.17
N ILE A 139 -4.87 4.95 6.53
CA ILE A 139 -5.72 5.93 7.23
C ILE A 139 -5.18 6.35 8.60
N ASP A 140 -4.26 5.57 9.17
CA ASP A 140 -3.66 5.87 10.49
C ASP A 140 -2.51 6.88 10.40
N LEU A 141 -1.98 7.14 9.20
CA LEU A 141 -0.86 8.07 9.04
C LEU A 141 -1.23 9.49 9.42
N LEU A 142 -2.36 10.00 8.93
CA LEU A 142 -2.79 11.37 9.23
C LEU A 142 -2.91 11.61 10.75
N PRO A 143 -3.69 10.82 11.51
CA PRO A 143 -3.79 11.02 12.95
C PRO A 143 -2.47 10.76 13.68
N THR A 144 -1.59 9.89 13.18
CA THR A 144 -0.26 9.65 13.77
C THR A 144 0.66 10.86 13.60
N LEU A 145 0.73 11.41 12.40
CA LEU A 145 1.56 12.59 12.13
C LEU A 145 1.04 13.84 12.84
N ALA A 146 -0.28 14.00 12.92
CA ALA A 146 -0.91 15.08 13.68
C ALA A 146 -0.57 15.00 15.18
N ASP A 147 -0.69 13.80 15.76
CA ASP A 147 -0.33 13.55 17.18
C ASP A 147 1.15 13.87 17.43
N ILE A 148 2.05 13.43 16.56
CA ILE A 148 3.49 13.74 16.65
C ILE A 148 3.75 15.26 16.54
N ALA A 149 3.00 15.95 15.69
CA ALA A 149 3.11 17.39 15.49
C ALA A 149 2.41 18.22 16.59
N GLY A 150 1.77 17.59 17.57
CA GLY A 150 1.05 18.27 18.64
C GLY A 150 -0.27 18.92 18.18
N ILE A 151 -0.86 18.45 17.10
CA ILE A 151 -2.16 18.91 16.60
C ILE A 151 -3.26 18.16 17.34
N GLU A 152 -3.91 18.82 18.28
CA GLU A 152 -4.95 18.20 19.12
C GLU A 152 -6.24 17.90 18.36
N LYS A 153 -6.58 18.71 17.37
CA LYS A 153 -7.82 18.57 16.61
C LYS A 153 -7.55 18.60 15.11
N LEU A 154 -7.82 17.51 14.45
CA LEU A 154 -7.80 17.47 13.00
C LEU A 154 -8.92 18.36 12.43
N PRO A 155 -8.66 19.05 11.30
CA PRO A 155 -9.69 19.84 10.64
C PRO A 155 -10.88 18.96 10.27
N ASN A 156 -12.04 19.58 10.12
CA ASN A 156 -13.30 18.90 9.84
C ASN A 156 -13.16 17.90 8.72
N GLY A 157 -13.37 16.62 9.05
CA GLY A 157 -13.26 15.54 8.09
C GLY A 157 -13.59 14.20 8.75
N GLN A 158 -13.96 13.26 7.92
CA GLN A 158 -14.20 11.89 8.35
C GLN A 158 -12.84 11.18 8.50
N VAL A 159 -12.33 11.11 9.71
CA VAL A 159 -11.07 10.42 10.03
C VAL A 159 -11.36 9.08 10.68
N GLY A 160 -11.30 8.00 9.90
CA GLY A 160 -11.47 6.64 10.39
C GLY A 160 -10.21 6.01 10.98
N GLY A 161 -9.06 6.66 10.82
CA GLY A 161 -7.78 6.22 11.38
C GLY A 161 -7.61 6.56 12.85
N ARG A 162 -6.56 6.02 13.46
CA ARG A 162 -6.16 6.34 14.85
C ARG A 162 -4.65 6.45 14.94
N SER A 163 -4.17 7.31 15.85
CA SER A 163 -2.73 7.52 16.06
C SER A 163 -2.03 6.21 16.45
N LEU A 164 -0.94 5.90 15.78
CA LEU A 164 -0.03 4.79 16.11
C LEU A 164 1.00 5.15 17.18
N VAL A 165 1.05 6.38 17.65
CA VAL A 165 2.02 6.86 18.65
C VAL A 165 2.07 5.98 19.90
N PRO A 166 0.94 5.51 20.48
CA PRO A 166 0.99 4.59 21.62
C PRO A 166 1.76 3.30 21.31
N LEU A 167 1.58 2.72 20.12
CA LEU A 167 2.28 1.51 19.67
C LEU A 167 3.74 1.78 19.32
N LEU A 168 4.04 2.95 18.75
CA LEU A 168 5.41 3.39 18.47
C LEU A 168 6.20 3.58 19.76
N LYS A 169 5.60 4.11 20.81
CA LYS A 169 6.22 4.23 22.15
C LYS A 169 6.35 2.87 22.83
N ASN A 170 5.32 2.07 22.80
CA ASN A 170 5.29 0.73 23.42
C ASN A 170 4.56 -0.28 22.53
N PRO A 171 5.29 -1.20 21.84
CA PRO A 171 4.67 -2.22 20.98
C PRO A 171 3.64 -3.11 21.68
N LYS A 172 3.71 -3.22 23.01
CA LYS A 172 2.78 -3.99 23.85
C LYS A 172 1.64 -3.12 24.43
N ALA A 173 1.51 -1.85 24.03
CA ALA A 173 0.45 -1.00 24.50
C ALA A 173 -0.94 -1.62 24.28
N LYS A 174 -1.88 -1.34 25.20
CA LYS A 174 -3.27 -1.75 25.05
C LYS A 174 -3.83 -1.16 23.75
N TRP A 175 -4.24 -2.04 22.85
CA TRP A 175 -4.76 -1.67 21.54
C TRP A 175 -6.11 -2.31 21.33
N LYS A 176 -7.15 -1.49 21.32
CA LYS A 176 -8.53 -1.97 21.09
C LYS A 176 -8.64 -2.50 19.66
N ASP A 177 -9.16 -3.70 19.49
CA ASP A 177 -9.44 -4.27 18.18
C ASP A 177 -10.40 -3.37 17.37
N ARG A 178 -10.34 -3.47 16.05
CA ARG A 178 -11.17 -2.70 15.13
C ARG A 178 -11.39 -3.45 13.83
N HIS A 179 -12.31 -2.96 13.06
CA HIS A 179 -12.48 -3.37 11.68
C HIS A 179 -11.78 -2.38 10.73
N LEU A 180 -11.02 -2.92 9.80
CA LEU A 180 -10.54 -2.25 8.60
C LEU A 180 -11.35 -2.78 7.43
N PHE A 181 -11.73 -1.89 6.52
CA PHE A 181 -12.59 -2.21 5.41
C PHE A 181 -11.84 -2.01 4.09
N THR A 182 -12.04 -2.94 3.17
CA THR A 182 -11.54 -2.85 1.80
C THR A 182 -12.73 -2.95 0.87
N GLN A 183 -12.78 -2.06 -0.11
CA GLN A 183 -13.78 -2.08 -1.17
C GLN A 183 -13.05 -1.78 -2.49
N GLY A 184 -12.99 -2.77 -3.36
CA GLY A 184 -12.25 -2.70 -4.62
C GLY A 184 -13.12 -2.74 -5.88
N ALA A 185 -14.45 -2.75 -5.72
CA ALA A 185 -15.34 -2.79 -6.87
C ALA A 185 -15.25 -1.48 -7.68
N ARG A 186 -15.29 -1.65 -8.99
CA ARG A 186 -15.45 -0.56 -9.95
C ARG A 186 -16.79 -0.69 -10.63
N TRP A 187 -17.41 0.42 -10.93
CA TRP A 187 -18.69 0.47 -11.65
C TRP A 187 -18.64 1.49 -12.77
N LYS A 188 -19.56 1.34 -13.71
CA LYS A 188 -19.68 2.29 -14.83
C LYS A 188 -20.33 3.60 -14.34
N THR A 189 -19.92 4.72 -14.91
CA THR A 189 -20.59 6.00 -14.69
C THR A 189 -22.10 5.86 -14.93
N GLY A 190 -22.90 6.42 -14.03
CA GLY A 190 -24.36 6.34 -14.08
C GLY A 190 -24.99 5.05 -13.54
N SER A 191 -24.21 4.04 -13.14
CA SER A 191 -24.77 2.87 -12.43
C SER A 191 -24.91 3.16 -10.92
N ASP A 192 -25.92 2.54 -10.28
CA ASP A 192 -26.05 2.68 -8.83
C ASP A 192 -24.90 1.99 -8.10
N PRO A 193 -24.05 2.73 -7.40
CA PRO A 193 -22.95 2.15 -6.63
C PRO A 193 -23.43 1.18 -5.55
N THR A 194 -24.66 1.26 -5.09
CA THR A 194 -25.22 0.37 -4.07
C THR A 194 -25.25 -1.08 -4.52
N GLU A 195 -25.43 -1.33 -5.81
CA GLU A 195 -25.35 -2.67 -6.40
C GLU A 195 -23.97 -3.31 -6.28
N HIS A 196 -22.94 -2.50 -6.00
CA HIS A 196 -21.55 -2.91 -5.89
C HIS A 196 -21.06 -3.07 -4.44
N MET A 197 -21.93 -2.79 -3.46
CA MET A 197 -21.60 -2.87 -2.03
C MET A 197 -20.91 -4.18 -1.65
N TRP A 198 -21.45 -5.30 -2.12
CA TRP A 198 -20.97 -6.63 -1.78
C TRP A 198 -19.98 -7.22 -2.79
N LYS A 199 -19.55 -6.44 -3.77
CA LYS A 199 -18.57 -6.86 -4.76
C LYS A 199 -17.16 -6.45 -4.31
N SER A 200 -16.21 -7.38 -4.37
CA SER A 200 -14.79 -7.13 -4.05
C SER A 200 -14.56 -6.41 -2.70
N PHE A 201 -15.23 -6.86 -1.65
CA PHE A 201 -15.11 -6.29 -0.31
C PHE A 201 -14.40 -7.22 0.67
N ALA A 202 -13.77 -6.65 1.67
CA ALA A 202 -13.26 -7.37 2.83
C ALA A 202 -13.44 -6.57 4.13
N VAL A 203 -13.58 -7.30 5.22
CA VAL A 203 -13.53 -6.78 6.59
C VAL A 203 -12.41 -7.49 7.32
N ARG A 204 -11.50 -6.74 7.93
CA ARG A 204 -10.34 -7.26 8.64
C ARG A 204 -10.31 -6.74 10.08
N ASN A 205 -10.22 -7.64 11.05
CA ASN A 205 -9.84 -7.28 12.41
C ASN A 205 -8.50 -7.92 12.78
N GLN A 206 -8.05 -7.83 14.01
CA GLN A 206 -6.73 -8.36 14.40
C GLN A 206 -6.56 -9.85 14.06
N ARG A 207 -7.60 -10.65 14.15
CA ARG A 207 -7.53 -12.10 13.95
C ARG A 207 -8.19 -12.59 12.68
N TYR A 208 -9.35 -12.04 12.32
CA TYR A 208 -10.17 -12.59 11.26
C TYR A 208 -10.25 -11.68 10.04
N ARG A 209 -10.39 -12.29 8.88
CA ARG A 209 -10.66 -11.62 7.60
C ARG A 209 -11.88 -12.24 6.95
N LEU A 210 -12.89 -11.43 6.71
CA LEU A 210 -14.05 -11.77 5.87
C LEU A 210 -13.82 -11.21 4.48
N VAL A 211 -13.85 -12.07 3.46
CA VAL A 211 -13.74 -11.68 2.04
C VAL A 211 -14.95 -12.24 1.30
N GLY A 212 -15.80 -11.37 0.77
CA GLY A 212 -17.06 -11.83 0.21
C GLY A 212 -17.91 -12.56 1.26
N GLY A 213 -18.15 -13.86 1.05
CA GLY A 213 -18.85 -14.72 2.02
C GLY A 213 -17.93 -15.57 2.89
N ASN A 214 -16.63 -15.61 2.62
CA ASN A 214 -15.68 -16.52 3.24
C ASN A 214 -14.95 -15.87 4.41
N LEU A 215 -14.78 -16.60 5.51
CA LEU A 215 -14.10 -16.14 6.72
C LEU A 215 -12.81 -16.93 6.95
N TYR A 216 -11.73 -16.22 7.26
CA TYR A 216 -10.40 -16.79 7.48
C TYR A 216 -9.85 -16.36 8.84
N ASP A 217 -9.17 -17.30 9.54
CA ASP A 217 -8.43 -17.01 10.76
C ASP A 217 -6.97 -16.66 10.40
N MET A 218 -6.67 -15.38 10.33
CA MET A 218 -5.36 -14.90 9.87
C MET A 218 -4.21 -15.20 10.83
N GLN A 219 -4.49 -15.69 12.02
CA GLN A 219 -3.47 -16.13 12.98
C GLN A 219 -2.97 -17.54 12.67
N THR A 220 -3.87 -18.43 12.28
CA THR A 220 -3.57 -19.84 12.00
C THR A 220 -3.50 -20.15 10.50
N ASP A 221 -4.14 -19.34 9.67
CA ASP A 221 -4.21 -19.46 8.22
C ASP A 221 -3.96 -18.11 7.53
N PRO A 222 -2.74 -17.56 7.60
CA PRO A 222 -2.40 -16.29 6.95
C PRO A 222 -2.51 -16.34 5.41
N GLY A 223 -2.48 -17.55 4.83
CA GLY A 223 -2.64 -17.79 3.39
C GLY A 223 -4.09 -17.86 2.93
N GLN A 224 -5.07 -17.75 3.81
CA GLN A 224 -6.51 -17.81 3.50
C GLN A 224 -6.91 -19.06 2.70
N LYS A 225 -6.48 -20.24 3.16
CA LYS A 225 -6.74 -21.54 2.51
C LYS A 225 -8.00 -22.21 3.02
N ILE A 226 -8.38 -21.95 4.27
CA ILE A 226 -9.44 -22.67 4.99
C ILE A 226 -10.57 -21.68 5.33
N ASP A 227 -11.70 -21.84 4.64
CA ASP A 227 -12.92 -21.08 4.95
C ASP A 227 -13.62 -21.64 6.21
N ILE A 228 -13.72 -20.83 7.22
CA ILE A 228 -14.38 -21.15 8.50
C ILE A 228 -15.73 -20.45 8.69
N ALA A 229 -16.32 -19.86 7.66
CA ALA A 229 -17.55 -19.08 7.75
C ALA A 229 -18.71 -19.91 8.36
N LYS A 230 -18.85 -21.15 7.92
CA LYS A 230 -19.90 -22.08 8.45
C LYS A 230 -19.75 -22.38 9.94
N ASN A 231 -18.50 -22.36 10.46
CA ASN A 231 -18.21 -22.64 11.86
C ASN A 231 -18.35 -21.41 12.76
N LYS A 232 -18.50 -20.20 12.17
CA LYS A 232 -18.56 -18.94 12.90
C LYS A 232 -19.62 -17.98 12.29
N PRO A 233 -20.88 -18.43 12.16
CA PRO A 233 -21.92 -17.64 11.47
C PRO A 233 -22.19 -16.30 12.14
N GLU A 234 -22.17 -16.23 13.47
CA GLU A 234 -22.40 -14.98 14.19
C GLU A 234 -21.26 -13.97 14.00
N LEU A 235 -20.03 -14.43 13.86
CA LEU A 235 -18.90 -13.55 13.53
C LEU A 235 -19.04 -12.99 12.11
N VAL A 236 -19.38 -13.82 11.14
CA VAL A 236 -19.68 -13.39 9.77
C VAL A 236 -20.77 -12.32 9.76
N LYS A 237 -21.87 -12.57 10.45
CA LYS A 237 -23.00 -11.62 10.59
C LYS A 237 -22.55 -10.29 11.21
N SER A 238 -21.77 -10.36 12.28
CA SER A 238 -21.23 -9.17 12.94
C SER A 238 -20.31 -8.36 12.04
N MET A 239 -19.40 -9.02 11.32
CA MET A 239 -18.48 -8.34 10.38
C MET A 239 -19.23 -7.75 9.19
N ARG A 240 -20.23 -8.44 8.65
CA ARG A 240 -21.08 -7.88 7.58
C ARG A 240 -21.83 -6.64 8.07
N LYS A 241 -22.43 -6.68 9.26
CA LYS A 241 -23.11 -5.52 9.85
C LYS A 241 -22.15 -4.33 10.04
N ALA A 242 -20.91 -4.60 10.43
CA ALA A 242 -19.89 -3.54 10.52
C ALA A 242 -19.58 -2.93 9.15
N TYR A 243 -19.50 -3.75 8.10
CA TYR A 243 -19.30 -3.29 6.73
C TYR A 243 -20.49 -2.50 6.19
N GLU A 244 -21.72 -2.92 6.46
CA GLU A 244 -22.95 -2.18 6.11
C GLU A 244 -22.93 -0.77 6.70
N LYS A 245 -22.55 -0.67 7.99
CA LYS A 245 -22.41 0.63 8.64
C LYS A 245 -21.35 1.50 7.95
N PHE A 246 -20.17 0.94 7.72
CA PHE A 246 -19.08 1.62 6.99
C PHE A 246 -19.55 2.10 5.61
N TRP A 247 -20.20 1.22 4.84
CA TRP A 247 -20.71 1.55 3.51
C TRP A 247 -21.69 2.72 3.56
N LYS A 248 -22.65 2.68 4.48
CA LYS A 248 -23.65 3.75 4.64
C LYS A 248 -23.00 5.11 4.95
N GLU A 249 -21.93 5.11 5.74
CA GLU A 249 -21.22 6.33 6.10
C GLU A 249 -20.28 6.82 4.97
N ALA A 250 -19.61 5.90 4.27
CA ALA A 250 -18.64 6.23 3.24
C ALA A 250 -19.27 6.51 1.86
N ARG A 251 -20.39 5.85 1.56
CA ARG A 251 -21.05 5.89 0.24
C ARG A 251 -21.30 7.31 -0.28
N PRO A 252 -21.83 8.26 0.50
CA PRO A 252 -22.06 9.61 0.02
C PRO A 252 -20.79 10.37 -0.40
N LEU A 253 -19.61 9.89 0.02
CA LEU A 253 -18.31 10.52 -0.21
C LEU A 253 -17.45 9.77 -1.24
N MET A 254 -17.91 8.62 -1.73
CA MET A 254 -17.10 7.76 -2.61
C MET A 254 -16.96 8.28 -4.03
N VAL A 255 -17.99 8.90 -4.56
CA VAL A 255 -18.08 9.29 -5.96
C VAL A 255 -18.72 10.67 -6.06
N ASN A 256 -18.10 11.53 -6.81
CA ASN A 256 -18.72 12.75 -7.31
C ASN A 256 -18.90 12.61 -8.83
N GLU A 257 -20.02 12.06 -9.24
CA GLU A 257 -20.33 11.83 -10.65
C GLU A 257 -20.69 13.13 -11.38
N GLU A 258 -20.98 14.20 -10.65
CA GLU A 258 -21.23 15.54 -11.19
C GLU A 258 -19.94 16.34 -11.42
N ALA A 259 -18.81 15.85 -10.92
CA ALA A 259 -17.54 16.53 -11.16
C ALA A 259 -17.19 16.56 -12.64
N PRO A 260 -16.92 17.75 -13.22
CA PRO A 260 -16.56 17.83 -14.63
C PRO A 260 -15.23 17.08 -14.86
N MET A 261 -15.29 16.07 -15.70
CA MET A 261 -14.10 15.34 -16.13
C MET A 261 -13.49 16.04 -17.34
N SER A 262 -12.20 16.33 -17.27
CA SER A 262 -11.48 16.81 -18.46
C SER A 262 -11.53 15.72 -19.55
N PRO A 263 -11.89 16.07 -20.81
CA PRO A 263 -11.86 15.13 -21.93
C PRO A 263 -10.44 14.63 -22.23
N THR A 264 -9.43 15.37 -21.78
CA THR A 264 -8.03 15.01 -21.90
C THR A 264 -7.40 14.85 -20.51
N ARG A 265 -6.51 13.88 -20.37
CA ARG A 265 -5.75 13.71 -19.13
C ARG A 265 -4.75 14.85 -18.98
N PRO A 266 -4.79 15.66 -17.89
CA PRO A 266 -3.91 16.81 -17.74
C PRO A 266 -2.42 16.47 -17.89
N TYR A 267 -2.00 15.32 -17.37
CA TYR A 267 -0.63 14.82 -17.52
C TYR A 267 -0.21 14.67 -18.99
N HIS A 268 -1.07 14.10 -19.85
CA HIS A 268 -0.75 13.93 -21.26
C HIS A 268 -0.59 15.28 -21.98
N VAL A 269 -1.39 16.27 -21.60
CA VAL A 269 -1.28 17.63 -22.14
C VAL A 269 0.04 18.27 -21.71
N LEU A 270 0.40 18.16 -20.44
CA LEU A 270 1.66 18.68 -19.92
C LEU A 270 2.88 18.00 -20.55
N HIS A 271 2.83 16.68 -20.68
CA HIS A 271 3.90 15.92 -21.32
C HIS A 271 4.06 16.30 -22.80
N ALA A 272 2.97 16.41 -23.55
CA ALA A 272 3.02 16.87 -24.94
C ALA A 272 3.70 18.25 -25.06
N LYS A 273 3.30 19.20 -24.23
CA LYS A 273 3.94 20.52 -24.16
C LYS A 273 5.43 20.46 -23.81
N GLN A 274 5.83 19.56 -22.91
CA GLN A 274 7.26 19.36 -22.61
C GLN A 274 8.03 18.87 -23.83
N ILE A 275 7.47 17.91 -24.57
CA ILE A 275 8.10 17.39 -25.79
C ILE A 275 8.21 18.48 -26.86
N GLU A 276 7.15 19.26 -27.08
CA GLU A 276 7.14 20.42 -28.00
C GLU A 276 8.20 21.48 -27.64
N ASN A 277 8.47 21.64 -26.34
CA ASN A 277 9.45 22.60 -25.82
C ASN A 277 10.88 22.03 -25.65
N GLY A 278 11.22 20.97 -26.39
CA GLY A 278 12.58 20.38 -26.37
C GLY A 278 12.77 19.20 -25.42
N GLY A 279 11.67 18.65 -24.88
CA GLY A 279 11.72 17.44 -24.06
C GLY A 279 11.83 17.71 -22.56
N ILE A 280 12.04 16.62 -21.81
CA ILE A 280 12.26 16.68 -20.35
C ILE A 280 13.73 17.06 -20.12
N SER A 281 13.96 18.22 -19.51
CA SER A 281 15.31 18.63 -19.13
C SER A 281 15.94 17.64 -18.15
N ASN A 282 17.25 17.40 -18.33
CA ASN A 282 18.01 16.66 -17.33
C ASN A 282 17.93 17.41 -15.99
N TRP A 283 17.55 16.68 -14.93
CA TRP A 283 17.57 17.24 -13.61
C TRP A 283 19.01 17.26 -13.08
N GLU A 284 19.49 18.43 -12.72
CA GLU A 284 20.75 18.61 -12.00
C GLU A 284 20.43 18.93 -10.54
N ALA A 285 21.11 18.22 -9.63
CA ALA A 285 20.95 18.49 -8.22
C ALA A 285 21.43 19.91 -7.91
N PRO A 286 20.63 20.74 -7.22
CA PRO A 286 21.12 22.04 -6.78
C PRO A 286 22.36 21.87 -5.90
N GLN A 287 23.36 22.67 -6.12
CA GLN A 287 24.49 22.77 -5.20
C GLN A 287 23.98 23.49 -3.95
N LEU A 288 23.91 22.75 -2.83
CA LEU A 288 23.50 23.27 -1.53
C LEU A 288 24.69 23.86 -0.78
#